data_d36c54e6189f56943c94e49045777634
#
_entry.id   d36c54e6189f56943c94e49045777634
#
_cell.length_a   1.000
_cell.length_b   1.000
_cell.length_c   1.000
_cell.angle_alpha   90.00
_cell.angle_beta   90.00
_cell.angle_gamma   90.00
#
_symmetry.space_group_name_H-M   'P 1'
#
loop_
_entity.id
_entity.type
_entity.pdbx_description
1 polymer ?
#
loop_
_entity_poly.entity_id
_entity_poly.type
_entity_poly.pdbx_seq_one_letter_code
_entity_poly.pdbx_strand_id
1 'polypeptide(L)'
;MLFRSKVAVIGAGSWGLTFGKILADGGASVVMWARRPELAAEITESKRNSRYLSGINLPRTMTATTSLAEALDGAQQVYLSIPSQALRENLAAVKPLVDRTDAPIVSLMKGVEKSSGLRMSQVIEQVLLCDPARIAVASGPNLALEIAREQPTAAVISSLSPETAEAVARRSRNRYFRSFVNTDVIGTEFGGVLKNLIAVDRKSTRLNSSHTD
;
A
#
# COMPACT_ATOMS: atom_id res chain seq x y z
N MET A 1 24.80 -14.12 -7.10
CA MET A 1 23.49 -14.10 -6.42
C MET A 1 23.06 -12.65 -6.31
N LEU A 2 22.12 -12.19 -7.16
CA LEU A 2 21.64 -10.82 -7.08
C LEU A 2 20.85 -10.70 -5.76
N PHE A 3 21.33 -9.88 -4.82
CA PHE A 3 20.60 -9.54 -3.61
C PHE A 3 19.28 -8.87 -4.00
N ARG A 4 18.18 -9.61 -3.90
CA ARG A 4 16.86 -9.04 -4.09
C ARG A 4 16.57 -8.10 -2.93
N SER A 5 16.19 -6.88 -3.23
CA SER A 5 15.82 -5.91 -2.21
C SER A 5 14.62 -6.41 -1.41
N LYS A 6 14.76 -6.53 -0.11
CA LYS A 6 13.67 -6.90 0.80
C LYS A 6 12.76 -5.68 1.03
N VAL A 7 11.47 -5.88 0.96
CA VAL A 7 10.45 -4.87 1.31
C VAL A 7 9.42 -5.47 2.26
N ALA A 8 8.91 -4.65 3.16
CA ALA A 8 7.85 -5.04 4.10
C ALA A 8 6.50 -4.45 3.67
N VAL A 9 5.44 -5.25 3.74
CA VAL A 9 4.06 -4.78 3.55
C VAL A 9 3.27 -5.06 4.82
N ILE A 10 2.86 -4.01 5.51
CA ILE A 10 2.11 -4.10 6.75
C ILE A 10 0.61 -4.08 6.43
N GLY A 11 0.01 -5.27 6.50
CA GLY A 11 -1.40 -5.50 6.17
C GLY A 11 -1.59 -6.40 4.95
N ALA A 12 -2.20 -7.56 5.17
CA ALA A 12 -2.47 -8.60 4.17
C ALA A 12 -3.95 -8.62 3.72
N GLY A 13 -4.54 -7.42 3.57
CA GLY A 13 -5.84 -7.24 2.92
C GLY A 13 -5.72 -7.27 1.39
N SER A 14 -6.86 -7.14 0.69
CA SER A 14 -6.90 -7.20 -0.79
C SER A 14 -5.89 -6.25 -1.45
N TRP A 15 -5.82 -4.99 -1.01
CA TRP A 15 -4.91 -4.02 -1.59
C TRP A 15 -3.43 -4.27 -1.21
N GLY A 16 -3.16 -4.63 0.05
CA GLY A 16 -1.80 -4.97 0.49
C GLY A 16 -1.22 -6.17 -0.26
N LEU A 17 -2.03 -7.23 -0.44
CA LEU A 17 -1.64 -8.40 -1.22
C LEU A 17 -1.38 -8.07 -2.69
N THR A 18 -2.25 -7.27 -3.30
CA THR A 18 -2.08 -6.84 -4.69
C THR A 18 -0.81 -6.01 -4.85
N PHE A 19 -0.56 -5.05 -3.95
CA PHE A 19 0.64 -4.23 -4.03
C PHE A 19 1.90 -5.05 -3.72
N GLY A 20 1.83 -5.98 -2.78
CA GLY A 20 2.90 -6.96 -2.54
C GLY A 20 3.22 -7.79 -3.79
N LYS A 21 2.19 -8.22 -4.54
CA LYS A 21 2.39 -8.91 -5.82
C LYS A 21 3.07 -8.00 -6.86
N ILE A 22 2.64 -6.73 -6.98
CA ILE A 22 3.29 -5.75 -7.87
C ILE A 22 4.80 -5.66 -7.57
N LEU A 23 5.16 -5.51 -6.30
CA LEU A 23 6.56 -5.40 -5.85
C LEU A 23 7.35 -6.68 -6.14
N ALA A 24 6.75 -7.83 -5.88
CA ALA A 24 7.38 -9.14 -6.10
C ALA A 24 7.59 -9.42 -7.59
N ASP A 25 6.62 -9.09 -8.45
CA ASP A 25 6.73 -9.18 -9.91
C ASP A 25 7.74 -8.19 -10.47
N GLY A 26 7.96 -7.05 -9.77
CA GLY A 26 9.05 -6.11 -10.01
C GLY A 26 10.42 -6.57 -9.49
N GLY A 27 10.52 -7.80 -8.95
CA GLY A 27 11.78 -8.42 -8.54
C GLY A 27 12.14 -8.27 -7.06
N ALA A 28 11.28 -7.68 -6.23
CA ALA A 28 11.51 -7.58 -4.79
C ALA A 28 11.29 -8.92 -4.06
N SER A 29 11.95 -9.07 -2.91
CA SER A 29 11.58 -10.06 -1.88
C SER A 29 10.59 -9.38 -0.93
N VAL A 30 9.35 -9.85 -0.90
CA VAL A 30 8.27 -9.23 -0.13
C VAL A 30 7.95 -10.04 1.11
N VAL A 31 8.02 -9.42 2.28
CA VAL A 31 7.54 -10.00 3.53
C VAL A 31 6.31 -9.23 3.99
N MET A 32 5.19 -9.92 4.07
CA MET A 32 3.94 -9.32 4.51
C MET A 32 3.72 -9.56 5.99
N TRP A 33 3.24 -8.55 6.69
CA TRP A 33 2.72 -8.76 8.04
C TRP A 33 1.21 -9.04 7.97
N ALA A 34 0.79 -10.16 8.54
CA ALA A 34 -0.60 -10.57 8.65
C ALA A 34 -0.95 -10.89 10.11
N ARG A 35 -2.04 -10.32 10.64
CA ARG A 35 -2.45 -10.57 12.04
C ARG A 35 -2.83 -12.03 12.33
N ARG A 36 -3.29 -12.74 11.31
CA ARG A 36 -3.81 -14.11 11.45
C ARG A 36 -2.78 -15.12 10.98
N PRO A 37 -2.41 -16.08 11.85
CA PRO A 37 -1.43 -17.11 11.50
C PRO A 37 -1.82 -17.93 10.27
N GLU A 38 -3.09 -18.27 10.13
CA GLU A 38 -3.61 -19.07 9.01
C GLU A 38 -3.39 -18.35 7.67
N LEU A 39 -3.58 -17.02 7.69
CA LEU A 39 -3.37 -16.20 6.50
C LEU A 39 -1.88 -16.09 6.15
N ALA A 40 -1.02 -15.97 7.15
CA ALA A 40 0.43 -15.94 6.94
C ALA A 40 0.93 -17.28 6.38
N ALA A 41 0.44 -18.40 6.90
CA ALA A 41 0.76 -19.75 6.42
C ALA A 41 0.27 -19.94 4.97
N GLU A 42 -0.97 -19.58 4.65
CA GLU A 42 -1.53 -19.70 3.30
C GLU A 42 -0.69 -18.92 2.26
N ILE A 43 -0.31 -17.68 2.58
CA ILE A 43 0.54 -16.84 1.70
C ILE A 43 1.92 -17.48 1.51
N THR A 44 2.51 -17.98 2.59
CA THR A 44 3.89 -18.46 2.58
C THR A 44 4.03 -19.84 1.94
N GLU A 45 3.14 -20.76 2.25
CA GLU A 45 3.22 -22.17 1.84
C GLU A 45 2.50 -22.41 0.52
N SER A 46 1.23 -21.98 0.43
CA SER A 46 0.38 -22.23 -0.74
C SER A 46 0.51 -21.18 -1.84
N LYS A 47 1.16 -20.05 -1.58
CA LYS A 47 1.26 -18.91 -2.51
C LYS A 47 -0.12 -18.45 -3.01
N ARG A 48 -1.09 -18.42 -2.10
CA ARG A 48 -2.48 -18.06 -2.37
C ARG A 48 -3.06 -17.22 -1.24
N ASN A 49 -4.19 -16.61 -1.50
CA ASN A 49 -5.04 -16.01 -0.49
C ASN A 49 -6.50 -16.19 -0.93
N SER A 50 -7.14 -17.18 -0.37
CA SER A 50 -8.53 -17.57 -0.71
C SER A 50 -9.55 -16.49 -0.36
N ARG A 51 -9.26 -15.69 0.70
CA ARG A 51 -10.21 -14.69 1.23
C ARG A 51 -10.24 -13.39 0.44
N TYR A 52 -9.09 -12.89 -0.03
CA TYR A 52 -8.98 -11.54 -0.60
C TYR A 52 -8.62 -11.51 -2.08
N LEU A 53 -7.89 -12.51 -2.57
CA LEU A 53 -7.47 -12.63 -3.96
C LEU A 53 -7.71 -14.07 -4.46
N SER A 54 -8.95 -14.55 -4.33
CA SER A 54 -9.33 -15.89 -4.77
C SER A 54 -8.97 -16.09 -6.26
N GLY A 55 -8.35 -17.24 -6.56
CA GLY A 55 -7.93 -17.61 -7.93
C GLY A 55 -6.63 -16.94 -8.40
N ILE A 56 -5.95 -16.14 -7.58
CA ILE A 56 -4.67 -15.51 -7.91
C ILE A 56 -3.52 -16.28 -7.26
N ASN A 57 -2.52 -16.66 -8.05
CA ASN A 57 -1.27 -17.19 -7.53
C ASN A 57 -0.33 -16.05 -7.16
N LEU A 58 0.23 -16.10 -5.95
CA LEU A 58 1.21 -15.14 -5.47
C LEU A 58 2.64 -15.56 -5.90
N PRO A 59 3.52 -14.59 -6.18
CA PRO A 59 4.91 -14.87 -6.54
C PRO A 59 5.65 -15.65 -5.44
N ARG A 60 6.59 -16.50 -5.83
CA ARG A 60 7.40 -17.28 -4.87
C ARG A 60 8.22 -16.41 -3.91
N THR A 61 8.54 -15.18 -4.30
CA THR A 61 9.28 -14.19 -3.50
C THR A 61 8.42 -13.46 -2.48
N MET A 62 7.13 -13.78 -2.41
CA MET A 62 6.23 -13.31 -1.35
C MET A 62 6.14 -14.34 -0.23
N THR A 63 6.33 -13.88 0.99
CA THR A 63 6.10 -14.61 2.23
C THR A 63 5.27 -13.75 3.18
N ALA A 64 4.76 -14.33 4.25
CA ALA A 64 4.06 -13.59 5.29
C ALA A 64 4.42 -14.14 6.67
N THR A 65 4.34 -13.28 7.66
CA THR A 65 4.59 -13.59 9.08
C THR A 65 3.62 -12.82 9.97
N THR A 66 3.41 -13.29 11.18
CA THR A 66 2.68 -12.56 12.23
C THR A 66 3.58 -11.66 13.06
N SER A 67 4.90 -11.75 12.89
CA SER A 67 5.89 -10.95 13.60
C SER A 67 6.20 -9.66 12.83
N LEU A 68 5.88 -8.50 13.42
CA LEU A 68 6.30 -7.20 12.86
C LEU A 68 7.81 -7.08 12.78
N ALA A 69 8.52 -7.58 13.78
CA ALA A 69 9.99 -7.53 13.80
C ALA A 69 10.59 -8.31 12.63
N GLU A 70 10.11 -9.52 12.35
CA GLU A 70 10.55 -10.32 11.23
C GLU A 70 10.23 -9.67 9.88
N ALA A 71 9.02 -9.08 9.74
CA ALA A 71 8.62 -8.40 8.51
C ALA A 71 9.53 -7.20 8.22
N LEU A 72 9.84 -6.40 9.24
CA LEU A 72 10.59 -5.15 9.11
C LEU A 72 12.12 -5.33 9.11
N ASP A 73 12.64 -6.44 9.63
CA ASP A 73 14.07 -6.68 9.68
C ASP A 73 14.72 -6.62 8.28
N GLY A 74 15.70 -5.74 8.09
CA GLY A 74 16.38 -5.52 6.81
C GLY A 74 15.50 -5.00 5.66
N ALA A 75 14.28 -4.52 5.94
CA ALA A 75 13.41 -3.94 4.92
C ALA A 75 13.95 -2.60 4.42
N GLN A 76 14.11 -2.48 3.11
CA GLN A 76 14.59 -1.26 2.43
C GLN A 76 13.46 -0.28 2.10
N GLN A 77 12.21 -0.72 2.16
CA GLN A 77 11.00 0.10 2.06
C GLN A 77 9.89 -0.56 2.86
N VAL A 78 9.04 0.24 3.52
CA VAL A 78 7.93 -0.22 4.35
C VAL A 78 6.62 0.31 3.77
N TYR A 79 5.73 -0.58 3.37
CA TYR A 79 4.43 -0.25 2.80
C TYR A 79 3.32 -0.49 3.81
N LEU A 80 2.52 0.54 4.06
CA LEU A 80 1.41 0.49 5.01
C LEU A 80 0.09 0.32 4.25
N SER A 81 -0.58 -0.81 4.48
CA SER A 81 -1.88 -1.16 3.88
C SER A 81 -2.87 -1.65 4.94
N ILE A 82 -3.07 -0.82 5.94
CA ILE A 82 -3.99 -1.02 7.07
C ILE A 82 -5.24 -0.16 6.88
N PRO A 83 -6.39 -0.51 7.51
CA PRO A 83 -7.53 0.39 7.52
C PRO A 83 -7.15 1.77 8.10
N SER A 84 -7.54 2.86 7.42
CA SER A 84 -7.13 4.22 7.78
C SER A 84 -7.43 4.59 9.25
N GLN A 85 -8.55 4.13 9.78
CA GLN A 85 -8.96 4.42 11.17
C GLN A 85 -8.17 3.62 12.22
N ALA A 86 -7.45 2.58 11.81
CA ALA A 86 -6.60 1.78 12.70
C ALA A 86 -5.11 2.12 12.54
N LEU A 87 -4.77 3.12 11.71
CA LEU A 87 -3.38 3.44 11.37
C LEU A 87 -2.60 3.84 12.61
N ARG A 88 -3.08 4.81 13.38
CA ARG A 88 -2.41 5.36 14.57
C ARG A 88 -2.04 4.29 15.58
N GLU A 89 -2.99 3.42 15.91
CA GLU A 89 -2.79 2.31 16.85
C GLU A 89 -1.71 1.33 16.34
N ASN A 90 -1.80 0.93 15.08
CA ASN A 90 -0.82 0.00 14.50
C ASN A 90 0.58 0.62 14.37
N LEU A 91 0.69 1.93 14.10
CA LEU A 91 1.97 2.61 14.02
C LEU A 91 2.71 2.64 15.35
N ALA A 92 2.02 2.65 16.48
CA ALA A 92 2.65 2.58 17.80
C ALA A 92 3.50 1.32 17.96
N ALA A 93 3.03 0.18 17.45
CA ALA A 93 3.79 -1.07 17.45
C ALA A 93 4.91 -1.11 16.40
N VAL A 94 4.75 -0.39 15.29
CA VAL A 94 5.73 -0.32 14.19
C VAL A 94 6.89 0.61 14.53
N LYS A 95 6.62 1.70 15.27
CA LYS A 95 7.58 2.78 15.55
C LYS A 95 8.96 2.29 16.04
N PRO A 96 9.09 1.50 17.12
CA PRO A 96 10.41 1.10 17.63
C PRO A 96 11.24 0.26 16.65
N LEU A 97 10.60 -0.29 15.63
CA LEU A 97 11.24 -1.10 14.59
C LEU A 97 11.69 -0.24 13.40
N VAL A 98 10.91 0.76 13.00
CA VAL A 98 11.26 1.67 11.90
C VAL A 98 12.20 2.80 12.32
N ASP A 99 12.30 3.11 13.60
CA ASP A 99 13.28 4.08 14.13
C ASP A 99 14.74 3.59 13.94
N ARG A 100 14.93 2.31 13.65
CA ARG A 100 16.26 1.70 13.41
C ARG A 100 16.72 1.76 11.96
N THR A 101 15.96 2.38 11.07
CA THR A 101 16.22 2.38 9.64
C THR A 101 15.77 3.70 9.01
N ASP A 102 16.43 4.11 7.94
CA ASP A 102 16.03 5.25 7.11
C ASP A 102 15.15 4.86 5.91
N ALA A 103 14.63 3.63 5.93
CA ALA A 103 13.79 3.13 4.85
C ALA A 103 12.57 4.04 4.60
N PRO A 104 12.23 4.34 3.34
CA PRO A 104 10.99 5.03 2.98
C PRO A 104 9.76 4.30 3.53
N ILE A 105 8.80 5.10 4.02
CA ILE A 105 7.51 4.63 4.55
C ILE A 105 6.42 5.04 3.56
N VAL A 106 5.74 4.06 2.97
CA VAL A 106 4.81 4.28 1.87
C VAL A 106 3.39 4.03 2.32
N SER A 107 2.56 5.07 2.29
CA SER A 107 1.12 4.94 2.51
C SER A 107 0.43 4.41 1.25
N LEU A 108 -0.23 3.27 1.37
CA LEU A 108 -1.14 2.71 0.35
C LEU A 108 -2.61 2.99 0.69
N MET A 109 -2.86 3.72 1.76
CA MET A 109 -4.20 3.93 2.31
C MET A 109 -4.88 5.12 1.64
N LYS A 110 -6.22 5.07 1.62
CA LYS A 110 -7.08 6.16 1.17
C LYS A 110 -7.99 6.57 2.32
N GLY A 111 -7.95 7.83 2.69
CA GLY A 111 -8.80 8.33 3.76
C GLY A 111 -8.15 9.43 4.58
N VAL A 112 -8.94 9.94 5.53
CA VAL A 112 -8.53 10.82 6.61
C VAL A 112 -8.89 10.19 7.95
N GLU A 113 -8.13 10.48 8.98
CA GLU A 113 -8.43 10.03 10.35
C GLU A 113 -9.64 10.81 10.88
N LYS A 114 -10.72 10.12 11.27
CA LYS A 114 -11.97 10.77 11.67
C LYS A 114 -11.83 11.66 12.91
N SER A 115 -11.00 11.24 13.86
CA SER A 115 -10.85 11.95 15.14
C SER A 115 -10.08 13.26 15.02
N SER A 116 -9.14 13.36 14.07
CA SER A 116 -8.25 14.53 13.92
C SER A 116 -8.42 15.27 12.60
N GLY A 117 -9.06 14.66 11.59
CA GLY A 117 -9.09 15.20 10.23
C GLY A 117 -7.76 15.09 9.48
N LEU A 118 -6.75 14.46 10.05
CA LEU A 118 -5.42 14.36 9.45
C LEU A 118 -5.41 13.37 8.28
N ARG A 119 -4.65 13.72 7.25
CA ARG A 119 -4.30 12.81 6.14
C ARG A 119 -3.40 11.68 6.65
N MET A 120 -3.36 10.57 5.94
CA MET A 120 -2.59 9.40 6.38
C MET A 120 -1.09 9.71 6.48
N SER A 121 -0.53 10.51 5.57
CA SER A 121 0.86 10.96 5.65
C SER A 121 1.15 11.77 6.94
N GLN A 122 0.24 12.64 7.35
CA GLN A 122 0.36 13.41 8.59
C GLN A 122 0.25 12.54 9.84
N VAL A 123 -0.62 11.53 9.82
CA VAL A 123 -0.70 10.55 10.93
C VAL A 123 0.61 9.77 11.05
N ILE A 124 1.20 9.36 9.92
CA ILE A 124 2.49 8.66 9.90
C ILE A 124 3.59 9.56 10.50
N GLU A 125 3.71 10.79 10.01
CA GLU A 125 4.67 11.78 10.50
C GLU A 125 4.53 12.01 12.01
N GLN A 126 3.30 12.27 12.45
CA GLN A 126 3.01 12.58 13.86
C GLN A 126 3.31 11.41 14.81
N VAL A 127 3.00 10.17 14.41
CA VAL A 127 3.20 9.00 15.29
C VAL A 127 4.64 8.52 15.26
N LEU A 128 5.23 8.45 14.07
CA LEU A 128 6.59 7.93 13.92
C LEU A 128 7.66 8.98 14.28
N LEU A 129 7.33 10.26 14.26
CA LEU A 129 8.29 11.37 14.47
C LEU A 129 9.46 11.29 13.49
N CYS A 130 9.20 10.84 12.27
CA CYS A 130 10.21 10.68 11.23
C CYS A 130 10.25 11.90 10.31
N ASP A 131 11.36 12.05 9.58
CA ASP A 131 11.47 13.06 8.54
C ASP A 131 10.36 12.87 7.48
N PRO A 132 9.53 13.91 7.21
CA PRO A 132 8.49 13.85 6.19
C PRO A 132 9.02 13.47 4.79
N ALA A 133 10.27 13.76 4.48
CA ALA A 133 10.93 13.37 3.24
C ALA A 133 11.05 11.84 3.07
N ARG A 134 10.96 11.06 4.16
CA ARG A 134 10.90 9.58 4.11
C ARG A 134 9.53 9.05 3.79
N ILE A 135 8.49 9.90 3.83
CA ILE A 135 7.11 9.46 3.62
C ILE A 135 6.75 9.60 2.14
N ALA A 136 6.24 8.53 1.56
CA ALA A 136 5.64 8.54 0.24
C ALA A 136 4.17 8.07 0.31
N VAL A 137 3.40 8.49 -0.66
CA VAL A 137 2.00 8.10 -0.85
C VAL A 137 1.83 7.46 -2.22
N ALA A 138 1.18 6.31 -2.29
CA ALA A 138 0.81 5.67 -3.54
C ALA A 138 -0.71 5.72 -3.73
N SER A 139 -1.17 6.35 -4.81
CA SER A 139 -2.59 6.51 -5.11
C SER A 139 -2.88 6.34 -6.60
N GLY A 140 -4.15 6.11 -6.95
CA GLY A 140 -4.61 5.97 -8.33
C GLY A 140 -5.96 5.27 -8.45
N PRO A 141 -6.50 5.13 -9.67
CA PRO A 141 -7.76 4.44 -9.95
C PRO A 141 -7.55 2.91 -9.92
N ASN A 142 -7.07 2.38 -8.80
CA ASN A 142 -6.61 1.00 -8.70
C ASN A 142 -7.73 0.07 -8.22
N LEU A 143 -8.00 -0.97 -9.00
CA LEU A 143 -8.88 -2.08 -8.66
C LEU A 143 -8.04 -3.33 -8.38
N ALA A 144 -8.00 -3.76 -7.13
CA ALA A 144 -7.09 -4.78 -6.65
C ALA A 144 -7.11 -6.08 -7.49
N LEU A 145 -8.30 -6.58 -7.80
CA LEU A 145 -8.44 -7.84 -8.54
C LEU A 145 -7.99 -7.73 -10.01
N GLU A 146 -8.25 -6.60 -10.67
CA GLU A 146 -7.82 -6.37 -12.05
C GLU A 146 -6.29 -6.31 -12.13
N ILE A 147 -5.67 -5.59 -11.20
CA ILE A 147 -4.22 -5.49 -11.13
C ILE A 147 -3.59 -6.84 -10.77
N ALA A 148 -4.19 -7.59 -9.83
CA ALA A 148 -3.71 -8.92 -9.48
C ALA A 148 -3.78 -9.91 -10.66
N ARG A 149 -4.69 -9.66 -11.63
CA ARG A 149 -4.77 -10.34 -12.94
C ARG A 149 -3.84 -9.73 -14.00
N GLU A 150 -2.94 -8.85 -13.57
CA GLU A 150 -1.92 -8.23 -14.42
C GLU A 150 -2.46 -7.31 -15.52
N GLN A 151 -3.65 -6.75 -15.33
CA GLN A 151 -4.19 -5.77 -16.26
C GLN A 151 -3.40 -4.45 -16.15
N PRO A 152 -3.12 -3.79 -17.29
CA PRO A 152 -2.35 -2.55 -17.32
C PRO A 152 -2.94 -1.48 -16.40
N THR A 153 -2.12 -0.97 -15.50
CA THR A 153 -2.55 -0.01 -14.49
C THR A 153 -1.48 1.06 -14.26
N ALA A 154 -1.91 2.24 -13.90
CA ALA A 154 -1.06 3.34 -13.50
C ALA A 154 -1.37 3.81 -12.08
N ALA A 155 -0.35 4.27 -11.38
CA ALA A 155 -0.45 4.93 -10.09
C ALA A 155 0.46 6.15 -10.02
N VAL A 156 0.17 7.04 -9.09
CA VAL A 156 1.03 8.17 -8.74
C VAL A 156 1.70 7.87 -7.40
N ILE A 157 2.99 8.09 -7.34
CA ILE A 157 3.80 8.04 -6.13
C ILE A 157 4.24 9.47 -5.82
N SER A 158 3.86 9.96 -4.65
CA SER A 158 4.19 11.33 -4.22
C SER A 158 4.98 11.32 -2.92
N SER A 159 6.00 12.16 -2.83
CA SER A 159 6.77 12.41 -1.62
C SER A 159 7.28 13.84 -1.65
N LEU A 160 7.52 14.45 -0.48
CA LEU A 160 8.22 15.73 -0.40
C LEU A 160 9.66 15.64 -0.92
N SER A 161 10.29 14.44 -0.86
CA SER A 161 11.57 14.16 -1.52
C SER A 161 11.33 13.51 -2.90
N PRO A 162 11.77 14.13 -3.99
CA PRO A 162 11.75 13.54 -5.33
C PRO A 162 12.51 12.20 -5.39
N GLU A 163 13.61 12.09 -4.65
CA GLU A 163 14.45 10.89 -4.56
C GLU A 163 13.68 9.73 -3.93
N THR A 164 12.96 10.00 -2.85
CA THR A 164 12.08 9.02 -2.20
C THR A 164 10.96 8.57 -3.12
N ALA A 165 10.29 9.52 -3.79
CA ALA A 165 9.23 9.21 -4.75
C ALA A 165 9.74 8.31 -5.89
N GLU A 166 10.90 8.64 -6.48
CA GLU A 166 11.49 7.86 -7.56
C GLU A 166 11.99 6.48 -7.09
N ALA A 167 12.58 6.38 -5.88
CA ALA A 167 13.00 5.10 -5.31
C ALA A 167 11.82 4.14 -5.11
N VAL A 168 10.69 4.66 -4.62
CA VAL A 168 9.44 3.88 -4.44
C VAL A 168 8.81 3.52 -5.79
N ALA A 169 8.74 4.48 -6.73
CA ALA A 169 8.19 4.27 -8.06
C ALA A 169 8.97 3.21 -8.84
N ARG A 170 10.29 3.27 -8.82
CA ARG A 170 11.17 2.30 -9.49
C ARG A 170 10.94 0.88 -8.97
N ARG A 171 10.67 0.72 -7.66
CA ARG A 171 10.41 -0.59 -7.05
C ARG A 171 9.07 -1.18 -7.46
N SER A 172 8.07 -0.35 -7.70
CA SER A 172 6.71 -0.78 -8.08
C SER A 172 6.49 -0.90 -9.60
N ARG A 173 7.37 -0.35 -10.43
CA ARG A 173 7.26 -0.47 -11.91
C ARG A 173 7.53 -1.90 -12.36
N ASN A 174 6.62 -2.42 -13.16
CA ASN A 174 6.78 -3.70 -13.85
C ASN A 174 6.04 -3.67 -15.20
N ARG A 175 5.86 -4.83 -15.87
CA ARG A 175 5.25 -4.91 -17.21
C ARG A 175 3.78 -4.43 -17.27
N TYR A 176 3.04 -4.49 -16.17
CA TYR A 176 1.62 -4.13 -16.11
C TYR A 176 1.31 -2.98 -15.14
N PHE A 177 2.28 -2.55 -14.31
CA PHE A 177 2.10 -1.48 -13.35
C PHE A 177 3.08 -0.33 -13.61
N ARG A 178 2.54 0.84 -13.97
CA ARG A 178 3.31 2.04 -14.25
C ARG A 178 3.15 3.07 -13.13
N SER A 179 4.26 3.50 -12.55
CA SER A 179 4.28 4.52 -11.51
C SER A 179 4.79 5.84 -12.07
N PHE A 180 4.00 6.89 -11.92
CA PHE A 180 4.38 8.28 -12.14
C PHE A 180 4.77 8.92 -10.82
N VAL A 181 5.62 9.94 -10.85
CA VAL A 181 6.10 10.60 -9.65
C VAL A 181 5.75 12.08 -9.66
N ASN A 182 5.47 12.63 -8.49
CA ASN A 182 5.38 14.07 -8.24
C ASN A 182 5.69 14.38 -6.77
N THR A 183 5.66 15.66 -6.39
CA THR A 183 5.88 16.13 -5.01
C THR A 183 4.60 16.63 -4.33
N ASP A 184 3.45 16.57 -5.01
CA ASP A 184 2.16 16.98 -4.46
C ASP A 184 1.53 15.82 -3.67
N VAL A 185 2.01 15.64 -2.44
CA VAL A 185 1.48 14.65 -1.50
C VAL A 185 0.01 14.93 -1.17
N ILE A 186 -0.34 16.20 -0.98
CA ILE A 186 -1.69 16.63 -0.60
C ILE A 186 -2.69 16.29 -1.70
N GLY A 187 -2.43 16.72 -2.92
CA GLY A 187 -3.30 16.45 -4.06
C GLY A 187 -3.43 14.95 -4.35
N THR A 188 -2.35 14.19 -4.17
CA THR A 188 -2.36 12.74 -4.37
C THR A 188 -3.22 12.01 -3.34
N GLU A 189 -3.17 12.40 -2.06
CA GLU A 189 -4.03 11.83 -1.01
C GLU A 189 -5.49 12.20 -1.23
N PHE A 190 -5.81 13.48 -1.45
CA PHE A 190 -7.18 13.93 -1.69
C PHE A 190 -7.77 13.36 -2.97
N GLY A 191 -7.01 13.27 -4.06
CA GLY A 191 -7.46 12.60 -5.28
C GLY A 191 -7.86 11.15 -5.04
N GLY A 192 -7.13 10.43 -4.17
CA GLY A 192 -7.47 9.08 -3.75
C GLY A 192 -8.75 8.98 -2.93
N VAL A 193 -9.02 9.95 -2.07
CA VAL A 193 -10.22 10.04 -1.23
C VAL A 193 -11.45 10.43 -2.06
N LEU A 194 -11.34 11.49 -2.84
CA LEU A 194 -12.45 12.09 -3.60
C LEU A 194 -12.92 11.21 -4.76
N LYS A 195 -12.05 10.39 -5.33
CA LYS A 195 -12.42 9.45 -6.40
C LYS A 195 -13.69 8.65 -6.08
N ASN A 196 -13.77 8.12 -4.85
CA ASN A 196 -14.90 7.28 -4.45
C ASN A 196 -16.17 8.13 -4.22
N LEU A 197 -16.01 9.34 -3.72
CA LEU A 197 -17.14 10.28 -3.53
C LEU A 197 -17.79 10.64 -4.87
N ILE A 198 -17.00 10.99 -5.87
CA ILE A 198 -17.47 11.31 -7.23
C ILE A 198 -18.16 10.09 -7.87
N ALA A 199 -17.68 8.87 -7.62
CA ALA A 199 -18.31 7.67 -8.14
C ALA A 199 -19.70 7.41 -7.53
N VAL A 200 -19.91 7.74 -6.26
CA VAL A 200 -21.21 7.64 -5.57
C VAL A 200 -22.19 8.67 -6.12
N ASP A 201 -21.76 9.93 -6.32
CA ASP A 201 -22.58 11.01 -6.87
C ASP A 201 -23.10 10.66 -8.28
N ARG A 202 -22.24 10.19 -9.17
CA ARG A 202 -22.63 9.75 -10.52
C ARG A 202 -23.64 8.61 -10.51
N LYS A 203 -23.57 7.71 -9.53
CA LYS A 203 -24.53 6.61 -9.38
C LYS A 203 -25.89 7.09 -8.91
N SER A 204 -25.92 8.04 -7.98
CA SER A 204 -27.14 8.69 -7.48
C SER A 204 -27.87 9.49 -8.58
N THR A 205 -27.11 10.23 -9.39
CA THR A 205 -27.67 11.03 -10.50
C THR A 205 -28.31 10.13 -11.57
N ARG A 206 -27.75 8.97 -11.88
CA ARG A 206 -28.35 8.01 -12.83
C ARG A 206 -29.64 7.38 -12.32
N LEU A 207 -29.78 7.16 -11.01
CA LEU A 207 -30.99 6.61 -10.41
C LEU A 207 -32.12 7.63 -10.40
N ASN A 208 -31.83 8.94 -10.27
CA ASN A 208 -32.84 10.01 -10.31
C ASN A 208 -33.31 10.34 -11.73
N SER A 209 -32.53 10.07 -12.76
CA SER A 209 -32.94 10.34 -14.18
C SER A 209 -33.84 9.24 -14.76
N SER A 210 -34.04 8.11 -14.08
CA SER A 210 -34.94 7.03 -14.52
C SER A 210 -36.38 7.14 -13.98
N HIS A 211 -36.74 8.22 -13.30
CA HIS A 211 -38.07 8.45 -12.74
C HIS A 211 -38.82 9.67 -13.32
N THR A 212 -38.39 10.17 -14.47
CA THR A 212 -39.09 11.26 -15.19
C THR A 212 -39.38 10.82 -16.62
N ASP A 213 -40.30 9.85 -16.76
CA ASP A 213 -41.07 9.59 -17.99
C ASP A 213 -42.48 9.16 -17.59
#